data_d2987cbd4a5ee426d5e7f60122833ece
#
_entry.id   d2987cbd4a5ee426d5e7f60122833ece
#
_cell.length_a   1.000
_cell.length_b   1.000
_cell.length_c   1.000
_cell.angle_alpha   90.00
_cell.angle_beta   90.00
_cell.angle_gamma   90.00
#
_symmetry.space_group_name_H-M   'P 1'
#
loop_
_entity.id
_entity.type
_entity.pdbx_description
1 polymer ?
#
loop_
_entity_poly.entity_id
_entity_poly.type
_entity_poly.pdbx_seq_one_letter_code
_entity_poly.pdbx_strand_id
1 'polypeptide(L)'
;MHILLLVAHGSRRQESNLEIESLSKKIAKIESKEFDKVMPAFLEFASPSIPEAIKKCSEIGAAKVTILPYFLSAGVHITRDIPNEISEASQNTPGLDIQIANYFGSRDEIAEILMKTAL
;
A
#
# COMPACT_ATOMS: atom_id res chain seq x y z
N MET A 1 13.67 10.25 3.69
CA MET A 1 12.72 9.29 4.29
C MET A 1 12.04 8.50 3.18
N HIS A 2 11.97 7.20 3.35
CA HIS A 2 11.32 6.30 2.42
C HIS A 2 10.12 5.65 3.13
N ILE A 3 8.92 5.83 2.59
CA ILE A 3 7.69 5.35 3.21
C ILE A 3 7.09 4.22 2.37
N LEU A 4 6.64 3.16 3.04
CA LEU A 4 5.90 2.07 2.42
C LEU A 4 4.41 2.31 2.64
N LEU A 5 3.64 2.37 1.56
CA LEU A 5 2.18 2.44 1.63
C LEU A 5 1.60 1.07 1.31
N LEU A 6 0.95 0.47 2.30
CA LEU A 6 0.21 -0.77 2.11
C LEU A 6 -1.17 -0.39 1.58
N VAL A 7 -1.43 -0.70 0.32
CA VAL A 7 -2.66 -0.31 -0.37
C VAL A 7 -3.62 -1.47 -0.44
N ALA A 8 -4.79 -1.31 0.15
CA ALA A 8 -5.88 -2.29 0.10
C ALA A 8 -7.06 -1.69 -0.65
N HIS A 9 -8.02 -2.55 -1.01
CA HIS A 9 -9.22 -2.09 -1.71
C HIS A 9 -10.03 -1.10 -0.86
N GLY A 10 -10.18 -1.38 0.41
CA GLY A 10 -11.09 -0.67 1.29
C GLY A 10 -12.44 -1.37 1.33
N SER A 11 -13.18 -1.15 2.39
CA SER A 11 -14.47 -1.79 2.63
C SER A 11 -15.42 -0.82 3.34
N ARG A 12 -16.71 -0.99 3.10
CA ARG A 12 -17.74 -0.31 3.89
C ARG A 12 -17.81 -0.89 5.29
N ARG A 13 -17.27 -2.08 5.46
CA ARG A 13 -17.20 -2.74 6.75
C ARG A 13 -15.93 -2.28 7.47
N GLN A 14 -16.12 -1.50 8.54
CA GLN A 14 -15.01 -0.87 9.26
C GLN A 14 -14.01 -1.88 9.82
N GLU A 15 -14.47 -3.03 10.28
CA GLU A 15 -13.59 -4.07 10.81
C GLU A 15 -12.53 -4.53 9.80
N SER A 16 -12.91 -4.60 8.52
CA SER A 16 -11.99 -4.97 7.44
C SER A 16 -10.88 -3.92 7.27
N ASN A 17 -11.23 -2.65 7.38
CA ASN A 17 -10.26 -1.56 7.27
C ASN A 17 -9.31 -1.56 8.46
N LEU A 18 -9.81 -1.85 9.66
CA LEU A 18 -9.00 -1.95 10.87
C LEU A 18 -7.98 -3.09 10.78
N GLU A 19 -8.33 -4.19 10.11
CA GLU A 19 -7.39 -5.29 9.88
C GLU A 19 -6.20 -4.83 9.04
N ILE A 20 -6.43 -3.97 8.04
CA ILE A 20 -5.36 -3.43 7.21
C ILE A 20 -4.48 -2.48 8.03
N GLU A 21 -5.09 -1.65 8.87
CA GLU A 21 -4.33 -0.77 9.76
C GLU A 21 -3.45 -1.59 10.72
N SER A 22 -4.00 -2.66 11.29
CA SER A 22 -3.25 -3.57 12.16
C SER A 22 -2.11 -4.24 11.42
N LEU A 23 -2.36 -4.67 10.19
CA LEU A 23 -1.32 -5.30 9.36
C LEU A 23 -0.18 -4.33 9.08
N SER A 24 -0.50 -3.08 8.74
CA SER A 24 0.54 -2.08 8.50
C SER A 24 1.40 -1.83 9.73
N LYS A 25 0.80 -1.86 10.94
CA LYS A 25 1.54 -1.73 12.20
C LYS A 25 2.45 -2.93 12.45
N LYS A 26 2.00 -4.15 12.10
CA LYS A 26 2.82 -5.35 12.22
C LYS A 26 4.02 -5.28 11.27
N ILE A 27 3.80 -4.83 10.04
CA ILE A 27 4.88 -4.66 9.06
C ILE A 27 5.88 -3.62 9.57
N ALA A 28 5.39 -2.53 10.14
CA ALA A 28 6.25 -1.46 10.67
C ALA A 28 7.18 -1.93 11.79
N LYS A 29 6.84 -3.01 12.50
CA LYS A 29 7.70 -3.59 13.55
C LYS A 29 8.82 -4.45 12.99
N ILE A 30 8.77 -4.81 11.72
CA ILE A 30 9.82 -5.59 11.08
C ILE A 30 10.98 -4.63 10.77
N GLU A 31 12.18 -4.96 11.25
CA GLU A 31 13.34 -4.13 10.97
C GLU A 31 13.62 -4.08 9.47
N SER A 32 13.81 -2.88 8.97
CA SER A 32 14.16 -2.65 7.57
C SER A 32 15.11 -1.47 7.48
N LYS A 33 16.14 -1.64 6.68
CA LYS A 33 17.04 -0.54 6.35
C LYS A 33 16.50 0.28 5.18
N GLU A 34 15.49 -0.26 4.50
CA GLU A 34 14.93 0.38 3.30
C GLU A 34 13.80 1.36 3.66
N PHE A 35 12.94 1.00 4.60
CA PHE A 35 11.76 1.80 4.92
C PHE A 35 11.83 2.41 6.31
N ASP A 36 11.50 3.70 6.37
CA ASP A 36 11.47 4.44 7.63
C ASP A 36 10.09 4.40 8.28
N LYS A 37 9.05 4.16 7.48
CA LYS A 37 7.67 4.21 7.95
C LYS A 37 6.77 3.34 7.07
N VAL A 38 5.71 2.80 7.67
CA VAL A 38 4.68 2.02 6.96
C VAL A 38 3.33 2.62 7.29
N MET A 39 2.52 2.87 6.27
CA MET A 39 1.19 3.47 6.42
C MET A 39 0.20 2.77 5.51
N PRO A 40 -1.07 2.66 5.93
CA PRO A 40 -2.10 2.11 5.04
C PRO A 40 -2.68 3.17 4.12
N ALA A 41 -3.22 2.72 2.99
CA ALA A 41 -4.03 3.55 2.10
C ALA A 41 -5.08 2.67 1.43
N PHE A 42 -6.16 3.28 0.96
CA PHE A 42 -7.29 2.54 0.44
C PHE A 42 -7.74 3.10 -0.91
N LEU A 43 -8.19 2.20 -1.80
CA LEU A 43 -8.75 2.61 -3.09
C LEU A 43 -10.11 3.26 -2.93
N GLU A 44 -10.97 2.67 -2.08
CA GLU A 44 -12.36 3.09 -1.91
C GLU A 44 -12.82 2.90 -0.46
N PHE A 45 -13.91 3.54 -0.09
CA PHE A 45 -14.68 3.32 1.14
C PHE A 45 -13.97 3.62 2.47
N ALA A 46 -12.71 3.94 2.47
CA ALA A 46 -11.95 4.18 3.70
C ALA A 46 -10.89 5.24 3.48
N SER A 47 -10.43 5.84 4.56
CA SER A 47 -9.38 6.85 4.55
C SER A 47 -8.12 6.33 5.22
N PRO A 48 -6.93 6.79 4.78
CA PRO A 48 -6.76 7.73 3.69
C PRO A 48 -6.89 7.06 2.31
N SER A 49 -7.31 7.84 1.32
CA SER A 49 -7.23 7.41 -0.07
C SER A 49 -5.76 7.39 -0.52
N ILE A 50 -5.50 6.85 -1.70
CA ILE A 50 -4.13 6.85 -2.22
C ILE A 50 -3.60 8.28 -2.41
N PRO A 51 -4.33 9.21 -3.06
CA PRO A 51 -3.85 10.58 -3.17
C PRO A 51 -3.64 11.27 -1.83
N GLU A 52 -4.54 11.08 -0.87
CA GLU A 52 -4.41 11.63 0.47
C GLU A 52 -3.16 11.11 1.18
N ALA A 53 -2.90 9.81 1.08
CA ALA A 53 -1.73 9.18 1.69
C ALA A 53 -0.42 9.69 1.06
N ILE A 54 -0.38 9.82 -0.25
CA ILE A 54 0.79 10.33 -0.96
C ILE A 54 1.06 11.78 -0.57
N LYS A 55 0.01 12.58 -0.48
CA LYS A 55 0.13 13.98 -0.02
C LYS A 55 0.72 14.02 1.40
N LYS A 56 0.21 13.17 2.28
CA LYS A 56 0.71 13.08 3.66
C LYS A 56 2.18 12.71 3.70
N CYS A 57 2.59 11.75 2.87
CA CYS A 57 4.00 11.36 2.78
C CYS A 57 4.88 12.55 2.38
N SER A 58 4.43 13.33 1.40
CA SER A 58 5.16 14.51 0.97
C SER A 58 5.27 15.54 2.09
N GLU A 59 4.17 15.78 2.81
CA GLU A 59 4.12 16.75 3.90
C GLU A 59 5.05 16.40 5.05
N ILE A 60 5.23 15.12 5.36
CA ILE A 60 6.12 14.70 6.45
C ILE A 60 7.57 14.51 6.02
N GLY A 61 7.88 14.85 4.77
CA GLY A 61 9.26 14.90 4.31
C GLY A 61 9.78 13.68 3.57
N ALA A 62 8.89 12.83 3.05
CA ALA A 62 9.33 11.68 2.27
C ALA A 62 9.95 12.14 0.95
N ALA A 63 11.08 11.54 0.59
CA ALA A 63 11.67 11.69 -0.73
C ALA A 63 11.24 10.56 -1.67
N LYS A 64 10.86 9.43 -1.10
CA LYS A 64 10.48 8.23 -1.85
C LYS A 64 9.33 7.50 -1.18
N VAL A 65 8.39 7.00 -1.98
CA VAL A 65 7.26 6.20 -1.53
C VAL A 65 7.19 4.94 -2.38
N THR A 66 7.04 3.80 -1.72
CA THR A 66 6.77 2.54 -2.41
C THR A 66 5.33 2.13 -2.13
N ILE A 67 4.57 1.93 -3.19
CA ILE A 67 3.20 1.44 -3.12
C ILE A 67 3.24 -0.08 -3.14
N LEU A 68 2.70 -0.72 -2.12
CA LEU A 68 2.59 -2.18 -2.06
C LEU A 68 1.12 -2.57 -2.17
N PRO A 69 0.69 -3.06 -3.34
CA PRO A 69 -0.71 -3.48 -3.51
C PRO A 69 -0.99 -4.78 -2.76
N TYR A 70 -1.86 -4.71 -1.76
CA TYR A 70 -2.27 -5.88 -0.99
C TYR A 70 -3.48 -6.52 -1.65
N PHE A 71 -3.21 -7.27 -2.72
CA PHE A 71 -4.21 -7.94 -3.56
C PHE A 71 -3.69 -9.32 -3.92
N LEU A 72 -4.61 -10.29 -4.00
CA LEU A 72 -4.24 -11.67 -4.32
C LEU A 72 -4.13 -11.91 -5.83
N SER A 73 -4.82 -11.14 -6.64
CA SER A 73 -4.79 -11.29 -8.09
C SER A 73 -4.66 -9.94 -8.78
N ALA A 74 -4.11 -9.98 -9.99
CA ALA A 74 -3.98 -8.78 -10.83
C ALA A 74 -5.30 -8.56 -11.55
N GLY A 75 -6.11 -7.63 -11.05
CA GLY A 75 -7.33 -7.22 -11.70
C GLY A 75 -7.20 -5.77 -12.19
N VAL A 76 -8.33 -5.16 -12.53
CA VAL A 76 -8.41 -3.80 -13.01
C VAL A 76 -7.84 -2.80 -11.99
N HIS A 77 -7.97 -3.10 -10.69
CA HIS A 77 -7.44 -2.24 -9.63
C HIS A 77 -5.91 -2.13 -9.70
N ILE A 78 -5.23 -3.24 -10.02
CA ILE A 78 -3.76 -3.25 -10.11
C ILE A 78 -3.30 -2.64 -11.43
N THR A 79 -3.95 -3.01 -12.54
CA THR A 79 -3.46 -2.65 -13.87
C THR A 79 -3.84 -1.25 -14.32
N ARG A 80 -4.90 -0.69 -13.76
CA ARG A 80 -5.42 0.63 -14.16
C ARG A 80 -5.62 1.60 -13.00
N ASP A 81 -6.41 1.20 -11.99
CA ASP A 81 -6.86 2.15 -10.97
C ASP A 81 -5.72 2.70 -10.11
N ILE A 82 -4.84 1.83 -9.62
CA ILE A 82 -3.69 2.28 -8.80
C ILE A 82 -2.75 3.16 -9.62
N PRO A 83 -2.30 2.76 -10.84
CA PRO A 83 -1.46 3.64 -11.65
C PRO A 83 -2.10 4.99 -11.95
N ASN A 84 -3.41 5.02 -12.23
CA ASN A 84 -4.12 6.28 -12.51
C ASN A 84 -4.13 7.20 -11.30
N GLU A 85 -4.42 6.69 -10.11
CA GLU A 85 -4.42 7.50 -8.89
C GLU A 85 -3.04 8.02 -8.54
N ILE A 86 -2.00 7.22 -8.77
CA ILE A 86 -0.62 7.64 -8.54
C ILE A 86 -0.24 8.74 -9.53
N SER A 87 -0.60 8.59 -10.80
CA SER A 87 -0.32 9.59 -11.82
C SER A 87 -0.94 10.95 -11.46
N GLU A 88 -2.19 10.92 -10.99
CA GLU A 88 -2.89 12.12 -10.54
C GLU A 88 -2.22 12.74 -9.33
N ALA A 89 -1.88 11.91 -8.33
CA ALA A 89 -1.23 12.39 -7.11
C ALA A 89 0.15 12.99 -7.40
N SER A 90 0.90 12.41 -8.34
CA SER A 90 2.24 12.87 -8.70
C SER A 90 2.26 14.31 -9.20
N GLN A 91 1.17 14.76 -9.80
CA GLN A 91 1.07 16.14 -10.31
C GLN A 91 1.08 17.15 -9.15
N ASN A 92 0.65 16.74 -7.98
CA ASN A 92 0.56 17.58 -6.79
C ASN A 92 1.73 17.41 -5.83
N THR A 93 2.63 16.48 -6.11
CA THR A 93 3.81 16.20 -5.28
C THR A 93 5.07 16.11 -6.14
N PRO A 94 5.45 17.23 -6.80
CA PRO A 94 6.64 17.22 -7.65
C PRO A 94 7.89 16.91 -6.81
N GLY A 95 8.76 16.10 -7.37
CA GLY A 95 9.98 15.71 -6.68
C GLY A 95 9.87 14.48 -5.80
N LEU A 96 8.67 13.98 -5.56
CA LEU A 96 8.48 12.74 -4.82
C LEU A 96 8.64 11.55 -5.76
N ASP A 97 9.57 10.65 -5.44
CA ASP A 97 9.79 9.43 -6.21
C ASP A 97 8.78 8.36 -5.73
N ILE A 98 7.86 7.99 -6.62
CA ILE A 98 6.82 7.01 -6.30
C ILE A 98 7.06 5.75 -7.13
N GLN A 99 7.20 4.62 -6.46
CA GLN A 99 7.39 3.31 -7.09
C GLN A 99 6.26 2.38 -6.70
N ILE A 100 5.92 1.46 -7.61
CA ILE A 100 4.88 0.45 -7.36
C ILE A 100 5.57 -0.91 -7.31
N ALA A 101 5.45 -1.59 -6.17
CA ALA A 101 5.91 -2.97 -6.03
C ALA A 101 4.89 -3.90 -6.70
N ASN A 102 5.31 -5.13 -6.99
CA ASN A 102 4.38 -6.14 -7.48
C ASN A 102 3.33 -6.43 -6.39
N TYR A 103 2.10 -6.72 -6.81
CA TYR A 103 1.03 -7.05 -5.86
C TYR A 103 1.38 -8.33 -5.08
N PHE A 104 0.86 -8.41 -3.85
CA PHE A 104 1.21 -9.50 -2.93
C PHE A 104 0.99 -10.88 -3.53
N GLY A 105 -0.11 -11.11 -4.24
CA GLY A 105 -0.43 -12.40 -4.85
C GLY A 105 0.54 -12.85 -5.94
N SER A 106 1.43 -11.96 -6.40
CA SER A 106 2.45 -12.31 -7.39
C SER A 106 3.64 -13.09 -6.78
N ARG A 107 3.72 -13.15 -5.45
CA ARG A 107 4.84 -13.82 -4.77
C ARG A 107 4.68 -15.33 -4.84
N ASP A 108 5.77 -16.01 -5.19
CA ASP A 108 5.77 -17.48 -5.26
C ASP A 108 5.53 -18.12 -3.89
N GLU A 109 6.01 -17.46 -2.83
CA GLU A 109 5.87 -17.93 -1.45
C GLU A 109 4.42 -18.00 -0.97
N ILE A 110 3.49 -17.37 -1.67
CA ILE A 110 2.09 -17.36 -1.26
C ILE A 110 1.48 -18.76 -1.24
N ALA A 111 1.93 -19.65 -2.14
CA ALA A 111 1.45 -21.03 -2.16
C ALA A 111 1.81 -21.77 -0.87
N GLU A 112 3.03 -21.57 -0.39
CA GLU A 112 3.47 -22.17 0.89
C GLU A 112 2.71 -21.62 2.07
N ILE A 113 2.47 -20.31 2.07
CA ILE A 113 1.71 -19.65 3.15
C ILE A 113 0.28 -20.19 3.18
N LEU A 114 -0.34 -20.33 2.00
CA LEU A 114 -1.69 -20.88 1.91
C LEU A 114 -1.75 -22.32 2.42
N MET A 115 -0.78 -23.15 2.05
CA MET A 115 -0.73 -24.53 2.52
C MET A 115 -0.62 -24.60 4.05
N LYS A 116 0.27 -23.81 4.62
CA LYS A 116 0.45 -23.76 6.10
C LYS A 116 -0.81 -23.25 6.80
N THR A 117 -1.50 -22.32 6.19
CA THR A 117 -2.74 -21.76 6.76
C THR A 117 -3.86 -22.80 6.78
N ALA A 118 -3.88 -23.72 5.82
CA ALA A 118 -4.89 -24.76 5.71
C ALA A 118 -4.68 -25.95 6.67
N LEU A 119 -3.50 -26.11 7.23
CA LEU A 119 -3.16 -27.27 8.11
C LEU A 119 -3.63 -27.08 9.55
#